data_d00189eb0aea60e98a1afbcc32b538bb
#
_entry.id   d00189eb0aea60e98a1afbcc32b538bb
#
_cell.length_a   1.000
_cell.length_b   1.000
_cell.length_c   1.000
_cell.angle_alpha   90.00
_cell.angle_beta   90.00
_cell.angle_gamma   90.00
#
_symmetry.space_group_name_H-M   'P 1'
#
loop_
_entity.id
_entity.type
_entity.pdbx_description
1 polymer ?
#
loop_
_entity_poly.entity_id
_entity_poly.type
_entity_poly.pdbx_seq_one_letter_code
_entity_poly.pdbx_strand_id
1 'polypeptide(L)'
;MGSIGSEGCVFERLTKQAGKLTVDTLSSEPYSQAHLFDGATEQEKAAIVDNLNGIDTRLASGGLKGYLQRARKLMAEAKEGVNCFAGCVPQVPVGERLVGDLGPGTKAFAEFERLGMGQLSKCTFCLVAGGLGERLGYPGIKIGITAEVTTGETFMDKFASYILAFQAHARKVTGDYHLELPLAVMTSGDTHAQTLNFFCENKNFGLNPAQVTIMQQEKVPALMDAAAHIFKKGSTIETKPHGHGDIHALLHQHGLPQKWEAEGRKWTVIFQDTNPLAFRSLCAILGVSAMNDFAMNSVCVPRIPGEAMGAIAKLDRGDGSNMTINVEYNQLEALLKETPLGGDVADETGFSPYPGNINIVVFGIPCLARCLEATGGIVPEFVNPKWADQERNTFKAATRLECMMQDFPKLCRPEDKVGFTQLDRIMCFTCVKDNVKDAAKKCPHDCALSAEA
;
A
#
# COMPACT_ATOMS: atom_id res chain seq x y z
N MET A 1 35.50 22.22 20.97
CA MET A 1 34.97 23.05 19.88
C MET A 1 35.40 22.41 18.58
N GLY A 2 34.56 21.59 17.99
CA GLY A 2 34.74 20.94 16.70
C GLY A 2 33.39 20.98 16.02
N SER A 3 33.30 21.72 14.94
CA SER A 3 32.10 21.98 14.13
C SER A 3 31.54 20.69 13.59
N ILE A 4 30.28 20.42 13.90
CA ILE A 4 29.45 19.40 13.23
C ILE A 4 29.15 19.96 11.84
N GLY A 5 29.79 19.36 10.83
CA GLY A 5 29.52 19.64 9.43
C GLY A 5 28.09 19.19 9.09
N SER A 6 27.31 20.14 8.63
CA SER A 6 25.97 19.89 8.04
C SER A 6 26.11 19.00 6.82
N GLU A 7 25.79 17.72 6.96
CA GLU A 7 25.47 16.89 5.79
C GLU A 7 24.20 17.42 5.16
N GLY A 8 24.38 18.24 4.14
CA GLY A 8 23.30 18.78 3.31
C GLY A 8 22.48 17.64 2.70
N CYS A 9 21.23 17.76 2.95
CA CYS A 9 20.13 16.94 2.47
C CYS A 9 20.31 16.52 1.00
N VAL A 10 20.27 15.22 0.73
CA VAL A 10 20.26 14.58 -0.59
C VAL A 10 19.05 15.04 -1.44
N PHE A 11 18.18 15.85 -0.87
CA PHE A 11 16.98 16.43 -1.49
C PHE A 11 17.23 17.40 -2.65
N GLU A 12 18.46 17.92 -2.81
CA GLU A 12 18.77 18.92 -3.86
C GLU A 12 19.05 18.34 -5.25
N ARG A 13 19.13 17.03 -5.45
CA ARG A 13 19.55 16.46 -6.74
C ARG A 13 18.44 16.05 -7.70
N LEU A 14 17.17 16.11 -7.33
CA LEU A 14 16.05 15.74 -8.23
C LEU A 14 15.06 16.86 -8.55
N THR A 15 15.25 18.07 -8.07
CA THR A 15 14.55 19.24 -8.57
C THR A 15 15.14 19.66 -9.91
N LYS A 16 14.82 18.94 -11.00
CA LYS A 16 14.75 19.59 -12.31
C LYS A 16 13.77 20.74 -12.14
N GLN A 17 14.24 21.97 -12.30
CA GLN A 17 13.45 23.19 -12.34
C GLN A 17 12.26 23.01 -13.30
N ALA A 18 11.14 22.50 -12.80
CA ALA A 18 9.86 22.79 -13.41
C ALA A 18 9.67 24.30 -13.23
N GLY A 19 9.44 25.05 -14.32
CA GLY A 19 9.23 26.48 -14.24
C GLY A 19 8.08 26.75 -13.27
N LYS A 20 8.21 27.81 -12.44
CA LYS A 20 7.18 28.18 -11.47
C LYS A 20 5.84 28.32 -12.19
N LEU A 21 4.79 27.63 -11.72
CA LEU A 21 3.45 27.73 -12.28
C LEU A 21 2.93 29.17 -12.13
N THR A 22 2.22 29.63 -13.14
CA THR A 22 1.58 30.96 -13.19
C THR A 22 0.11 30.81 -13.56
N VAL A 23 -0.68 31.87 -13.45
CA VAL A 23 -2.08 31.89 -13.89
C VAL A 23 -2.17 31.48 -15.37
N ASP A 24 -1.33 32.06 -16.23
CA ASP A 24 -1.34 31.79 -17.69
C ASP A 24 -0.97 30.31 -17.97
N THR A 25 0.06 29.80 -17.30
CA THR A 25 0.47 28.40 -17.46
C THR A 25 -0.65 27.46 -17.03
N LEU A 26 -1.27 27.70 -15.87
CA LEU A 26 -2.35 26.85 -15.33
C LEU A 26 -3.63 26.95 -16.16
N SER A 27 -3.90 28.12 -16.79
CA SER A 27 -5.09 28.33 -17.65
C SER A 27 -4.95 27.69 -19.03
N SER A 28 -3.71 27.42 -19.46
CA SER A 28 -3.40 26.89 -20.78
C SER A 28 -3.19 25.39 -20.77
N GLU A 29 -3.17 24.76 -21.97
CA GLU A 29 -2.72 23.38 -22.11
C GLU A 29 -1.25 23.23 -21.65
N PRO A 30 -0.86 22.13 -21.00
CA PRO A 30 -1.67 20.93 -20.73
C PRO A 30 -2.45 20.96 -19.40
N TYR A 31 -2.47 22.07 -18.68
CA TYR A 31 -3.15 22.15 -17.37
C TYR A 31 -4.65 22.38 -17.51
N SER A 32 -5.07 23.38 -18.33
CA SER A 32 -6.47 23.73 -18.61
C SER A 32 -7.32 24.00 -17.37
N GLN A 33 -6.78 24.79 -16.42
CA GLN A 33 -7.41 25.07 -15.13
C GLN A 33 -7.90 26.52 -15.00
N ALA A 34 -8.30 27.16 -16.10
CA ALA A 34 -8.73 28.57 -16.13
C ALA A 34 -9.86 28.87 -15.13
N HIS A 35 -10.79 27.91 -14.94
CA HIS A 35 -11.94 28.03 -14.00
C HIS A 35 -11.51 28.33 -12.57
N LEU A 36 -10.27 28.00 -12.17
CA LEU A 36 -9.78 28.30 -10.82
C LEU A 36 -9.66 29.81 -10.57
N PHE A 37 -9.55 30.59 -11.62
CA PHE A 37 -9.29 32.02 -11.54
C PHE A 37 -10.53 32.89 -11.86
N ASP A 38 -11.65 32.27 -12.24
CA ASP A 38 -12.91 32.94 -12.54
C ASP A 38 -13.43 33.73 -11.34
N GLY A 39 -13.62 35.02 -11.49
CA GLY A 39 -14.10 35.94 -10.47
C GLY A 39 -13.13 36.16 -9.29
N ALA A 40 -11.91 35.62 -9.34
CA ALA A 40 -10.92 35.76 -8.28
C ALA A 40 -10.18 37.10 -8.36
N THR A 41 -9.96 37.73 -7.22
CA THR A 41 -9.08 38.90 -7.07
C THR A 41 -7.62 38.52 -7.33
N GLU A 42 -6.75 39.48 -7.60
CA GLU A 42 -5.31 39.21 -7.79
C GLU A 42 -4.65 38.53 -6.59
N GLN A 43 -5.11 38.88 -5.38
CA GLN A 43 -4.61 38.23 -4.16
C GLN A 43 -5.03 36.76 -4.08
N GLU A 44 -6.26 36.44 -4.44
CA GLU A 44 -6.78 35.06 -4.47
C GLU A 44 -6.10 34.25 -5.58
N LYS A 45 -5.86 34.84 -6.78
CA LYS A 45 -5.09 34.19 -7.83
C LYS A 45 -3.68 33.83 -7.37
N ALA A 46 -3.01 34.75 -6.70
CA ALA A 46 -1.68 34.52 -6.16
C ALA A 46 -1.70 33.36 -5.13
N ALA A 47 -2.68 33.34 -4.22
CA ALA A 47 -2.83 32.28 -3.23
C ALA A 47 -3.08 30.90 -3.87
N ILE A 48 -3.94 30.83 -4.91
CA ILE A 48 -4.20 29.60 -5.67
C ILE A 48 -2.93 29.10 -6.35
N VAL A 49 -2.19 30.00 -7.02
CA VAL A 49 -0.93 29.66 -7.70
C VAL A 49 0.13 29.16 -6.71
N ASP A 50 0.30 29.81 -5.56
CA ASP A 50 1.26 29.39 -4.54
C ASP A 50 0.88 28.02 -3.95
N ASN A 51 -0.41 27.78 -3.72
CA ASN A 51 -0.89 26.48 -3.25
C ASN A 51 -0.60 25.38 -4.28
N LEU A 52 -0.87 25.60 -5.58
CA LEU A 52 -0.60 24.64 -6.64
C LEU A 52 0.90 24.42 -6.87
N ASN A 53 1.73 25.46 -6.77
CA ASN A 53 3.20 25.29 -6.80
C ASN A 53 3.69 24.40 -5.64
N GLY A 54 3.14 24.62 -4.43
CA GLY A 54 3.42 23.75 -3.28
C GLY A 54 3.01 22.30 -3.51
N ILE A 55 1.86 22.06 -4.15
CA ILE A 55 1.40 20.72 -4.51
C ILE A 55 2.30 20.10 -5.58
N ASP A 56 2.60 20.85 -6.65
CA ASP A 56 3.42 20.40 -7.79
C ASP A 56 4.77 19.84 -7.35
N THR A 57 5.44 20.52 -6.42
CA THR A 57 6.74 20.09 -5.90
C THR A 57 6.72 18.81 -5.08
N ARG A 58 5.57 18.45 -4.50
CA ARG A 58 5.41 17.27 -3.64
C ARG A 58 4.84 16.07 -4.39
N LEU A 59 4.16 16.28 -5.51
CA LEU A 59 3.62 15.19 -6.33
C LEU A 59 4.73 14.32 -6.91
N ALA A 60 4.46 13.02 -7.00
CA ALA A 60 5.34 12.05 -7.64
C ALA A 60 5.64 12.44 -9.10
N SER A 61 6.49 11.69 -9.78
CA SER A 61 7.03 11.95 -11.12
C SER A 61 6.05 12.64 -12.10
N GLY A 62 6.50 13.75 -12.65
CA GLY A 62 5.71 14.57 -13.58
C GLY A 62 4.89 15.68 -12.91
N GLY A 63 4.89 15.80 -11.58
CA GLY A 63 4.21 16.85 -10.82
C GLY A 63 2.72 16.97 -11.16
N LEU A 64 2.18 18.18 -11.02
CA LEU A 64 0.78 18.48 -11.32
C LEU A 64 0.40 18.19 -12.78
N LYS A 65 1.32 18.50 -13.72
CA LYS A 65 1.11 18.21 -15.16
C LYS A 65 0.88 16.70 -15.37
N GLY A 66 1.78 15.87 -14.85
CA GLY A 66 1.68 14.41 -14.98
C GLY A 66 0.41 13.86 -14.31
N TYR A 67 0.07 14.38 -13.13
CA TYR A 67 -1.17 14.02 -12.44
C TYR A 67 -2.42 14.30 -13.28
N LEU A 68 -2.55 15.51 -13.84
CA LEU A 68 -3.71 15.89 -14.66
C LEU A 68 -3.78 15.09 -15.97
N GLN A 69 -2.65 14.79 -16.61
CA GLN A 69 -2.62 13.96 -17.82
C GLN A 69 -3.11 12.55 -17.56
N ARG A 70 -2.63 11.91 -16.47
CA ARG A 70 -3.11 10.58 -16.05
C ARG A 70 -4.58 10.62 -15.66
N ALA A 71 -5.00 11.67 -14.94
CA ALA A 71 -6.39 11.85 -14.55
C ALA A 71 -7.34 11.90 -15.74
N ARG A 72 -7.04 12.71 -16.76
CA ARG A 72 -7.87 12.82 -17.98
C ARG A 72 -8.00 11.47 -18.69
N LYS A 73 -6.89 10.74 -18.84
CA LYS A 73 -6.91 9.41 -19.44
C LYS A 73 -7.84 8.46 -18.68
N LEU A 74 -7.64 8.34 -17.37
CA LEU A 74 -8.43 7.43 -16.53
C LEU A 74 -9.90 7.86 -16.41
N MET A 75 -10.19 9.17 -16.44
CA MET A 75 -11.57 9.68 -16.47
C MET A 75 -12.26 9.37 -17.79
N ALA A 76 -11.58 9.48 -18.92
CA ALA A 76 -12.11 9.09 -20.21
C ALA A 76 -12.45 7.58 -20.25
N GLU A 77 -11.52 6.74 -19.81
CA GLU A 77 -11.73 5.29 -19.69
C GLU A 77 -12.91 4.96 -18.77
N ALA A 78 -13.02 5.62 -17.60
CA ALA A 78 -14.12 5.44 -16.67
C ALA A 78 -15.47 5.90 -17.22
N LYS A 79 -15.50 6.99 -18.02
CA LYS A 79 -16.70 7.50 -18.70
C LYS A 79 -17.18 6.50 -19.75
N GLU A 80 -16.28 5.95 -20.54
CA GLU A 80 -16.57 4.92 -21.54
C GLU A 80 -16.92 3.56 -20.92
N GLY A 81 -16.68 3.39 -19.62
CA GLY A 81 -16.91 2.13 -18.92
C GLY A 81 -15.90 1.05 -19.31
N VAL A 82 -14.68 1.45 -19.66
CA VAL A 82 -13.60 0.51 -20.02
C VAL A 82 -13.33 -0.43 -18.85
N ASN A 83 -13.48 -1.72 -19.11
CA ASN A 83 -13.12 -2.76 -18.16
C ASN A 83 -11.64 -3.07 -18.32
N CYS A 84 -10.84 -2.77 -17.30
CA CYS A 84 -9.39 -3.03 -17.30
C CYS A 84 -9.03 -4.52 -17.38
N PHE A 85 -9.99 -5.41 -17.17
CA PHE A 85 -9.85 -6.86 -17.30
C PHE A 85 -10.55 -7.43 -18.54
N ALA A 86 -11.02 -6.57 -19.46
CA ALA A 86 -11.67 -7.04 -20.70
C ALA A 86 -10.73 -7.96 -21.48
N GLY A 87 -11.25 -9.12 -21.91
CA GLY A 87 -10.48 -10.13 -22.62
C GLY A 87 -9.53 -10.98 -21.75
N CYS A 88 -9.44 -10.71 -20.44
CA CYS A 88 -8.70 -11.56 -19.53
C CYS A 88 -9.55 -12.76 -19.08
N VAL A 89 -8.96 -13.94 -19.09
CA VAL A 89 -9.58 -15.15 -18.53
C VAL A 89 -8.98 -15.40 -17.13
N PRO A 90 -9.78 -15.30 -16.06
CA PRO A 90 -9.29 -15.56 -14.73
C PRO A 90 -9.03 -17.06 -14.52
N GLN A 91 -7.87 -17.37 -14.00
CA GLN A 91 -7.44 -18.70 -13.61
C GLN A 91 -7.13 -18.72 -12.11
N VAL A 92 -7.20 -19.89 -11.48
CA VAL A 92 -6.76 -20.09 -10.12
C VAL A 92 -5.25 -19.75 -10.05
N PRO A 93 -4.83 -18.89 -9.12
CA PRO A 93 -3.45 -18.45 -9.05
C PRO A 93 -2.51 -19.57 -8.56
N VAL A 94 -1.20 -19.43 -8.86
CA VAL A 94 -0.17 -20.32 -8.37
C VAL A 94 0.43 -19.77 -7.07
N GLY A 95 0.55 -20.62 -6.04
CA GLY A 95 1.11 -20.27 -4.75
C GLY A 95 1.01 -21.44 -3.77
N GLU A 96 1.48 -21.23 -2.54
CA GLU A 96 1.49 -22.25 -1.50
C GLU A 96 0.33 -22.06 -0.54
N ARG A 97 -0.43 -23.14 -0.32
CA ARG A 97 -1.48 -23.19 0.69
C ARG A 97 -0.97 -23.96 1.90
N LEU A 98 -0.57 -23.23 2.95
CA LEU A 98 0.00 -23.79 4.17
C LEU A 98 -1.12 -24.26 5.12
N VAL A 99 -1.89 -25.24 4.64
CA VAL A 99 -3.02 -25.88 5.34
C VAL A 99 -2.89 -27.40 5.21
N GLY A 100 -3.58 -28.17 6.03
CA GLY A 100 -3.53 -29.63 6.00
C GLY A 100 -2.09 -30.15 6.14
N ASP A 101 -1.63 -30.96 5.20
CA ASP A 101 -0.29 -31.60 5.19
C ASP A 101 0.88 -30.60 5.06
N LEU A 102 0.60 -29.36 4.66
CA LEU A 102 1.56 -28.24 4.63
C LEU A 102 1.35 -27.25 5.77
N GLY A 103 0.34 -27.50 6.62
CA GLY A 103 -0.07 -26.57 7.69
C GLY A 103 0.80 -26.63 8.94
N PRO A 104 0.55 -25.75 9.90
CA PRO A 104 1.27 -25.65 11.16
C PRO A 104 1.34 -26.99 11.90
N GLY A 105 2.52 -27.30 12.46
CA GLY A 105 2.78 -28.55 13.17
C GLY A 105 3.28 -29.68 12.26
N THR A 106 3.28 -29.53 10.95
CA THR A 106 3.83 -30.51 10.00
C THR A 106 5.33 -30.30 9.78
N LYS A 107 6.01 -31.35 9.28
CA LYS A 107 7.43 -31.23 8.88
C LYS A 107 7.62 -30.27 7.70
N ALA A 108 6.68 -30.22 6.77
CA ALA A 108 6.71 -29.32 5.65
C ALA A 108 6.62 -27.85 6.09
N PHE A 109 5.70 -27.53 7.00
CA PHE A 109 5.61 -26.19 7.56
C PHE A 109 6.90 -25.78 8.28
N ALA A 110 7.45 -26.65 9.12
CA ALA A 110 8.70 -26.42 9.84
C ALA A 110 9.88 -26.16 8.87
N GLU A 111 9.89 -26.80 7.70
CA GLU A 111 10.90 -26.54 6.68
C GLU A 111 10.75 -25.15 6.04
N PHE A 112 9.54 -24.69 5.75
CA PHE A 112 9.30 -23.31 5.32
C PHE A 112 9.76 -22.31 6.38
N GLU A 113 9.44 -22.54 7.66
CA GLU A 113 9.92 -21.68 8.75
C GLU A 113 11.44 -21.65 8.83
N ARG A 114 12.09 -22.81 8.74
CA ARG A 114 13.55 -22.91 8.76
C ARG A 114 14.21 -22.13 7.63
N LEU A 115 13.68 -22.27 6.40
CA LEU A 115 14.15 -21.52 5.25
C LEU A 115 13.97 -20.01 5.43
N GLY A 116 12.81 -19.60 5.93
CA GLY A 116 12.51 -18.18 6.17
C GLY A 116 13.31 -17.58 7.31
N MET A 117 13.56 -18.33 8.39
CA MET A 117 14.46 -17.88 9.46
C MET A 117 15.86 -17.56 8.92
N GLY A 118 16.35 -18.31 7.92
CA GLY A 118 17.60 -18.02 7.22
C GLY A 118 17.54 -16.76 6.35
N GLN A 119 16.36 -16.20 6.07
CA GLN A 119 16.19 -14.97 5.31
C GLN A 119 16.09 -13.71 6.19
N LEU A 120 15.82 -13.85 7.49
CA LEU A 120 15.53 -12.71 8.39
C LEU A 120 16.61 -11.63 8.37
N SER A 121 17.89 -12.00 8.30
CA SER A 121 19.01 -11.03 8.22
C SER A 121 18.96 -10.14 6.97
N LYS A 122 18.20 -10.53 5.95
CA LYS A 122 18.07 -9.84 4.66
C LYS A 122 16.71 -9.12 4.52
N CYS A 123 15.94 -9.01 5.61
CA CYS A 123 14.64 -8.38 5.60
C CYS A 123 14.68 -6.89 5.94
N THR A 124 13.72 -6.16 5.39
CA THR A 124 13.31 -4.82 5.77
C THR A 124 11.79 -4.78 5.95
N PHE A 125 11.30 -3.80 6.67
CA PHE A 125 9.88 -3.70 7.03
C PHE A 125 9.31 -2.36 6.60
N CYS A 126 8.06 -2.35 6.10
CA CYS A 126 7.36 -1.14 5.73
C CYS A 126 5.95 -1.16 6.31
N LEU A 127 5.68 -0.27 7.25
CA LEU A 127 4.39 -0.12 7.90
C LEU A 127 3.58 0.99 7.22
N VAL A 128 2.38 0.66 6.75
CA VAL A 128 1.41 1.64 6.24
C VAL A 128 0.53 2.09 7.39
N ALA A 129 0.77 3.30 7.92
CA ALA A 129 0.16 3.86 9.12
C ALA A 129 -0.43 5.27 8.90
N GLY A 130 -1.12 5.46 7.76
CA GLY A 130 -1.72 6.75 7.39
C GLY A 130 -3.11 7.02 7.99
N GLY A 131 -3.71 6.09 8.73
CA GLY A 131 -5.09 6.17 9.21
C GLY A 131 -5.25 6.62 10.65
N LEU A 132 -6.29 7.45 10.91
CA LEU A 132 -6.77 7.76 12.26
C LEU A 132 -7.70 6.65 12.78
N GLY A 133 -7.77 6.53 14.11
CA GLY A 133 -8.62 5.56 14.81
C GLY A 133 -10.08 5.99 14.98
N GLU A 134 -10.52 7.11 14.41
CA GLU A 134 -11.84 7.72 14.65
C GLU A 134 -13.01 6.75 14.42
N ARG A 135 -12.95 5.95 13.33
CA ARG A 135 -13.99 4.93 13.04
C ARG A 135 -14.08 3.86 14.12
N LEU A 136 -12.99 3.63 14.83
CA LEU A 136 -12.91 2.68 15.93
C LEU A 136 -13.34 3.29 17.28
N GLY A 137 -13.65 4.60 17.30
CA GLY A 137 -13.88 5.34 18.53
C GLY A 137 -12.60 5.66 19.30
N TYR A 138 -11.45 5.57 18.67
CA TYR A 138 -10.15 5.89 19.26
C TYR A 138 -9.67 7.27 18.78
N PRO A 139 -9.30 8.18 19.70
CA PRO A 139 -9.03 9.59 19.37
C PRO A 139 -7.62 9.83 18.80
N GLY A 140 -6.83 8.78 18.55
CA GLY A 140 -5.44 8.87 18.10
C GLY A 140 -5.16 8.11 16.82
N ILE A 141 -3.87 7.90 16.58
CA ILE A 141 -3.36 7.10 15.46
C ILE A 141 -3.56 5.61 15.72
N LYS A 142 -3.88 4.83 14.70
CA LYS A 142 -4.21 3.40 14.85
C LYS A 142 -3.10 2.56 15.46
N ILE A 143 -1.82 2.87 15.17
CA ILE A 143 -0.69 2.14 15.76
C ILE A 143 -0.58 2.29 17.28
N GLY A 144 -1.25 3.28 17.85
CA GLY A 144 -1.35 3.50 19.30
C GLY A 144 -2.53 2.79 19.97
N ILE A 145 -3.38 2.10 19.19
CA ILE A 145 -4.48 1.30 19.77
C ILE A 145 -3.87 0.13 20.52
N THR A 146 -4.42 -0.16 21.70
CA THR A 146 -4.06 -1.36 22.50
C THR A 146 -4.44 -2.61 21.72
N ALA A 147 -3.44 -3.41 21.38
CA ALA A 147 -3.60 -4.67 20.67
C ALA A 147 -3.77 -5.85 21.64
N GLU A 148 -3.31 -5.70 22.88
CA GLU A 148 -3.37 -6.72 23.93
C GLU A 148 -3.79 -6.06 25.25
N VAL A 149 -5.05 -6.34 25.70
CA VAL A 149 -5.65 -5.61 26.81
C VAL A 149 -5.06 -5.97 28.18
N THR A 150 -4.47 -7.16 28.34
CA THR A 150 -3.90 -7.59 29.61
C THR A 150 -2.60 -6.86 29.92
N THR A 151 -1.73 -6.69 28.93
CA THR A 151 -0.44 -6.00 29.07
C THR A 151 -0.52 -4.52 28.76
N GLY A 152 -1.55 -4.10 28.01
CA GLY A 152 -1.70 -2.74 27.48
C GLY A 152 -0.80 -2.43 26.29
N GLU A 153 -0.14 -3.45 25.69
CA GLU A 153 0.71 -3.28 24.53
C GLU A 153 -0.09 -2.80 23.32
N THR A 154 0.45 -1.79 22.64
CA THR A 154 -0.14 -1.23 21.43
C THR A 154 0.23 -2.06 20.19
N PHE A 155 -0.41 -1.77 19.04
CA PHE A 155 0.00 -2.37 17.76
C PHE A 155 1.49 -2.11 17.47
N MET A 156 1.99 -0.89 17.76
CA MET A 156 3.40 -0.57 17.50
C MET A 156 4.34 -1.33 18.43
N ASP A 157 3.98 -1.52 19.71
CA ASP A 157 4.76 -2.36 20.64
C ASP A 157 4.90 -3.79 20.11
N LYS A 158 3.79 -4.38 19.61
CA LYS A 158 3.81 -5.72 19.01
C LYS A 158 4.72 -5.78 17.78
N PHE A 159 4.58 -4.85 16.85
CA PHE A 159 5.40 -4.84 15.64
C PHE A 159 6.89 -4.67 15.97
N ALA A 160 7.23 -3.73 16.84
CA ALA A 160 8.61 -3.50 17.26
C ALA A 160 9.21 -4.72 17.98
N SER A 161 8.44 -5.37 18.87
CA SER A 161 8.87 -6.59 19.57
C SER A 161 9.20 -7.72 18.61
N TYR A 162 8.39 -7.93 17.56
CA TYR A 162 8.69 -8.92 16.52
C TYR A 162 9.96 -8.54 15.74
N ILE A 163 10.11 -7.28 15.31
CA ILE A 163 11.30 -6.84 14.56
C ILE A 163 12.56 -7.03 15.42
N LEU A 164 12.52 -6.68 16.69
CA LEU A 164 13.64 -6.86 17.63
C LEU A 164 13.97 -8.35 17.84
N ALA A 165 12.96 -9.21 17.94
CA ALA A 165 13.16 -10.66 18.04
C ALA A 165 13.81 -11.23 16.78
N PHE A 166 13.34 -10.84 15.59
CA PHE A 166 13.94 -11.22 14.31
C PHE A 166 15.38 -10.72 14.19
N GLN A 167 15.63 -9.49 14.62
CA GLN A 167 16.97 -8.88 14.65
C GLN A 167 17.92 -9.62 15.59
N ALA A 168 17.46 -9.99 16.77
CA ALA A 168 18.24 -10.79 17.71
C ALA A 168 18.59 -12.17 17.13
N HIS A 169 17.62 -12.83 16.46
CA HIS A 169 17.88 -14.10 15.76
C HIS A 169 18.89 -13.91 14.63
N ALA A 170 18.69 -12.88 13.78
CA ALA A 170 19.58 -12.60 12.66
C ALA A 170 21.02 -12.33 13.13
N ARG A 171 21.21 -11.55 14.17
CA ARG A 171 22.52 -11.30 14.82
C ARG A 171 23.19 -12.60 15.27
N LYS A 172 22.42 -13.48 15.92
CA LYS A 172 22.94 -14.77 16.39
C LYS A 172 23.38 -15.67 15.24
N VAL A 173 22.62 -15.71 14.14
CA VAL A 173 22.90 -16.58 12.98
C VAL A 173 24.06 -16.06 12.14
N THR A 174 24.14 -14.75 11.95
CA THR A 174 25.20 -14.12 11.11
C THR A 174 26.50 -13.86 11.88
N GLY A 175 26.44 -13.79 13.20
CA GLY A 175 27.57 -13.33 14.01
C GLY A 175 27.79 -11.81 13.97
N ASP A 176 26.95 -11.09 13.23
CA ASP A 176 27.01 -9.61 13.15
C ASP A 176 26.10 -9.01 14.24
N TYR A 177 26.66 -8.63 15.35
CA TYR A 177 25.95 -8.03 16.49
C TYR A 177 25.49 -6.59 16.25
N HIS A 178 25.95 -5.95 15.16
CA HIS A 178 25.53 -4.61 14.76
C HIS A 178 24.42 -4.62 13.72
N LEU A 179 24.05 -5.80 13.22
CA LEU A 179 22.98 -5.93 12.24
C LEU A 179 21.66 -5.35 12.77
N GLU A 180 21.06 -4.46 12.01
CA GLU A 180 19.75 -3.86 12.27
C GLU A 180 18.80 -4.15 11.10
N LEU A 181 17.52 -4.35 11.41
CA LEU A 181 16.47 -4.57 10.42
C LEU A 181 15.71 -3.26 10.18
N PRO A 182 15.86 -2.62 9.00
CA PRO A 182 15.22 -1.33 8.71
C PRO A 182 13.70 -1.37 8.81
N LEU A 183 13.10 -0.32 9.38
CA LEU A 183 11.66 -0.07 9.41
C LEU A 183 11.36 1.27 8.74
N ALA A 184 10.59 1.25 7.65
CA ALA A 184 9.99 2.44 7.06
C ALA A 184 8.53 2.55 7.50
N VAL A 185 8.07 3.75 7.86
CA VAL A 185 6.70 4.00 8.32
C VAL A 185 6.08 5.06 7.44
N MET A 186 5.03 4.71 6.69
CA MET A 186 4.25 5.66 5.91
C MET A 186 3.15 6.26 6.78
N THR A 187 3.12 7.57 6.90
CA THR A 187 2.11 8.36 7.59
C THR A 187 1.34 9.24 6.62
N SER A 188 0.24 9.83 7.06
CA SER A 188 -0.48 10.89 6.34
C SER A 188 -0.21 12.25 6.97
N GLY A 189 -0.63 13.35 6.33
CA GLY A 189 -0.58 14.68 6.93
C GLY A 189 -1.34 14.76 8.26
N ASP A 190 -2.36 13.92 8.45
CA ASP A 190 -3.19 13.91 9.64
C ASP A 190 -2.57 13.09 10.80
N THR A 191 -1.64 12.16 10.49
CA THR A 191 -1.03 11.25 11.48
C THR A 191 0.47 11.50 11.70
N HIS A 192 1.15 12.25 10.83
CA HIS A 192 2.60 12.37 10.82
C HIS A 192 3.16 12.91 12.15
N ALA A 193 2.69 14.07 12.59
CA ALA A 193 3.17 14.69 13.82
C ALA A 193 2.89 13.82 15.05
N GLN A 194 1.70 13.20 15.11
CA GLN A 194 1.35 12.28 16.18
C GLN A 194 2.26 11.04 16.18
N THR A 195 2.58 10.50 15.00
CA THR A 195 3.48 9.35 14.87
C THR A 195 4.89 9.68 15.33
N LEU A 196 5.44 10.83 14.94
CA LEU A 196 6.76 11.28 15.41
C LEU A 196 6.81 11.40 16.94
N ASN A 197 5.79 12.05 17.54
CA ASN A 197 5.70 12.18 18.99
C ASN A 197 5.58 10.81 19.66
N PHE A 198 4.75 9.92 19.12
CA PHE A 198 4.53 8.58 19.66
C PHE A 198 5.81 7.73 19.66
N PHE A 199 6.60 7.80 18.59
CA PHE A 199 7.92 7.15 18.55
C PHE A 199 8.89 7.76 19.56
N CYS A 200 8.92 9.09 19.68
CA CYS A 200 9.79 9.79 20.63
C CYS A 200 9.45 9.44 22.08
N GLU A 201 8.20 9.55 22.47
CA GLU A 201 7.70 9.28 23.83
C GLU A 201 7.95 7.82 24.26
N ASN A 202 7.86 6.88 23.33
CA ASN A 202 8.10 5.46 23.56
C ASN A 202 9.53 5.02 23.22
N LYS A 203 10.51 5.95 23.14
CA LYS A 203 11.93 5.66 22.89
C LYS A 203 12.14 4.74 21.67
N ASN A 204 11.43 5.02 20.58
CA ASN A 204 11.36 4.23 19.36
C ASN A 204 11.04 2.74 19.60
N PHE A 205 10.31 2.41 20.67
CA PHE A 205 9.96 1.02 21.02
C PHE A 205 11.17 0.09 21.11
N GLY A 206 12.33 0.61 21.53
CA GLY A 206 13.60 -0.12 21.61
C GLY A 206 14.35 -0.29 20.29
N LEU A 207 13.80 0.19 19.18
CA LEU A 207 14.49 0.23 17.89
C LEU A 207 15.55 1.36 17.89
N ASN A 208 16.67 1.16 17.20
CA ASN A 208 17.63 2.24 16.97
C ASN A 208 16.97 3.32 16.10
N PRO A 209 17.03 4.62 16.48
CA PRO A 209 16.51 5.69 15.64
C PRO A 209 17.02 5.66 14.19
N ALA A 210 18.27 5.23 13.96
CA ALA A 210 18.87 5.15 12.63
C ALA A 210 18.27 4.06 11.73
N GLN A 211 17.59 3.04 12.31
CA GLN A 211 16.91 2.00 11.53
C GLN A 211 15.45 2.35 11.18
N VAL A 212 14.90 3.47 11.72
CA VAL A 212 13.51 3.90 11.51
C VAL A 212 13.48 5.10 10.56
N THR A 213 12.71 4.98 9.48
CA THR A 213 12.46 6.08 8.54
C THR A 213 10.97 6.37 8.49
N ILE A 214 10.54 7.54 8.98
CA ILE A 214 9.13 7.95 8.95
C ILE A 214 8.92 8.89 7.75
N MET A 215 8.03 8.48 6.84
CA MET A 215 7.76 9.15 5.57
C MET A 215 6.32 9.62 5.54
N GLN A 216 6.07 10.86 5.11
CA GLN A 216 4.73 11.42 5.03
C GLN A 216 4.18 11.31 3.63
N GLN A 217 3.00 10.67 3.50
CA GLN A 217 2.21 10.65 2.27
C GLN A 217 1.64 12.04 1.98
N GLU A 218 1.74 12.48 0.76
CA GLU A 218 1.11 13.72 0.30
C GLU A 218 -0.35 13.48 -0.13
N LYS A 219 -1.14 14.58 -0.07
CA LYS A 219 -2.50 14.59 -0.62
C LYS A 219 -2.46 15.08 -2.07
N VAL A 220 -3.30 14.50 -2.93
CA VAL A 220 -3.42 14.90 -4.35
C VAL A 220 -4.64 15.80 -4.56
N PRO A 221 -4.65 16.67 -5.60
CA PRO A 221 -5.79 17.53 -5.89
C PRO A 221 -7.07 16.74 -6.12
N ALA A 222 -8.15 17.21 -5.53
CA ALA A 222 -9.49 16.71 -5.81
C ALA A 222 -9.97 17.23 -7.18
N LEU A 223 -10.67 16.38 -7.93
CA LEU A 223 -11.16 16.63 -9.28
C LEU A 223 -12.67 16.70 -9.29
N MET A 224 -13.26 17.66 -10.02
CA MET A 224 -14.68 17.94 -9.98
C MET A 224 -15.47 17.38 -11.16
N ASP A 225 -14.82 16.99 -12.25
CA ASP A 225 -15.47 16.51 -13.46
C ASP A 225 -14.57 15.60 -14.32
N ALA A 226 -15.13 15.11 -15.43
CA ALA A 226 -14.45 14.23 -16.35
C ALA A 226 -13.29 14.87 -17.14
N ALA A 227 -13.21 16.21 -17.20
CA ALA A 227 -12.10 16.93 -17.80
C ALA A 227 -10.90 17.09 -16.85
N ALA A 228 -11.00 16.54 -15.65
CA ALA A 228 -10.02 16.64 -14.57
C ALA A 228 -9.80 18.09 -14.10
N HIS A 229 -10.87 18.88 -14.04
CA HIS A 229 -10.81 20.18 -13.42
C HIS A 229 -10.63 20.03 -11.91
N ILE A 230 -9.67 20.78 -11.36
CA ILE A 230 -9.33 20.78 -9.93
C ILE A 230 -10.43 21.46 -9.14
N PHE A 231 -10.83 20.85 -8.03
CA PHE A 231 -11.82 21.42 -7.13
C PHE A 231 -11.20 22.35 -6.08
N LYS A 232 -11.78 23.55 -5.92
CA LYS A 232 -11.38 24.51 -4.89
C LYS A 232 -12.54 24.88 -3.97
N LYS A 233 -12.22 25.27 -2.74
CA LYS A 233 -13.14 25.94 -1.79
C LYS A 233 -12.59 27.32 -1.47
N GLY A 234 -13.26 28.37 -1.98
CA GLY A 234 -12.69 29.72 -1.95
C GLY A 234 -11.40 29.79 -2.74
N SER A 235 -10.30 30.22 -2.13
CA SER A 235 -8.95 30.26 -2.72
C SER A 235 -8.09 29.04 -2.38
N THR A 236 -8.63 28.03 -1.70
CA THR A 236 -7.89 26.84 -1.28
C THR A 236 -8.21 25.66 -2.20
N ILE A 237 -7.18 25.00 -2.69
CA ILE A 237 -7.31 23.73 -3.44
C ILE A 237 -7.71 22.63 -2.48
N GLU A 238 -8.81 21.93 -2.77
CA GLU A 238 -9.17 20.73 -2.03
C GLU A 238 -8.25 19.57 -2.42
N THR A 239 -7.74 18.87 -1.42
CA THR A 239 -6.86 17.71 -1.63
C THR A 239 -7.41 16.50 -0.88
N LYS A 240 -7.10 15.30 -1.38
CA LYS A 240 -7.52 14.03 -0.80
C LYS A 240 -6.34 13.05 -0.72
N PRO A 241 -6.37 12.08 0.21
CA PRO A 241 -5.36 11.02 0.22
C PRO A 241 -5.37 10.26 -1.10
N HIS A 242 -4.18 9.98 -1.63
CA HIS A 242 -4.00 9.27 -2.90
C HIS A 242 -4.22 7.76 -2.77
N GLY A 243 -3.82 7.18 -1.65
CA GLY A 243 -3.99 5.77 -1.36
C GLY A 243 -2.74 5.11 -0.79
N HIS A 244 -2.87 3.88 -0.32
CA HIS A 244 -1.73 3.19 0.29
C HIS A 244 -0.67 2.70 -0.71
N GLY A 245 -0.93 2.83 -2.02
CA GLY A 245 0.09 2.63 -3.06
C GLY A 245 1.22 3.64 -3.02
N ASP A 246 1.02 4.81 -2.39
CA ASP A 246 2.06 5.82 -2.20
C ASP A 246 3.25 5.32 -1.37
N ILE A 247 3.13 4.19 -0.68
CA ILE A 247 4.29 3.56 -0.05
C ILE A 247 5.42 3.33 -1.06
N HIS A 248 5.08 2.94 -2.29
CA HIS A 248 6.06 2.73 -3.36
C HIS A 248 6.72 4.03 -3.81
N ALA A 249 5.94 5.09 -3.97
CA ALA A 249 6.45 6.40 -4.33
C ALA A 249 7.39 6.95 -3.24
N LEU A 250 7.00 6.82 -1.97
CA LEU A 250 7.81 7.25 -0.83
C LEU A 250 9.10 6.44 -0.71
N LEU A 251 9.04 5.12 -0.86
CA LEU A 251 10.23 4.28 -0.86
C LEU A 251 11.23 4.72 -1.95
N HIS A 252 10.73 5.01 -3.17
CA HIS A 252 11.55 5.50 -4.26
C HIS A 252 12.13 6.88 -3.98
N GLN A 253 11.31 7.85 -3.52
CA GLN A 253 11.73 9.22 -3.21
C GLN A 253 12.84 9.25 -2.14
N HIS A 254 12.78 8.36 -1.16
CA HIS A 254 13.79 8.22 -0.11
C HIS A 254 14.98 7.33 -0.53
N GLY A 255 14.99 6.78 -1.76
CA GLY A 255 16.06 5.92 -2.26
C GLY A 255 16.24 4.61 -1.49
N LEU A 256 15.20 4.18 -0.74
CA LEU A 256 15.31 3.05 0.18
C LEU A 256 15.51 1.71 -0.53
N PRO A 257 14.81 1.37 -1.64
CA PRO A 257 15.03 0.10 -2.32
C PRO A 257 16.46 -0.06 -2.82
N GLN A 258 17.04 0.96 -3.44
CA GLN A 258 18.42 0.95 -3.94
C GLN A 258 19.44 0.86 -2.79
N LYS A 259 19.19 1.60 -1.69
CA LYS A 259 20.01 1.53 -0.49
C LYS A 259 20.01 0.11 0.10
N TRP A 260 18.83 -0.48 0.28
CA TRP A 260 18.68 -1.82 0.85
C TRP A 260 19.27 -2.90 -0.06
N GLU A 261 19.14 -2.77 -1.38
CA GLU A 261 19.78 -3.66 -2.34
C GLU A 261 21.32 -3.60 -2.22
N ALA A 262 21.88 -2.39 -2.14
CA ALA A 262 23.33 -2.18 -1.95
C ALA A 262 23.83 -2.73 -0.60
N GLU A 263 22.99 -2.74 0.44
CA GLU A 263 23.26 -3.35 1.74
C GLU A 263 23.09 -4.89 1.74
N GLY A 264 22.75 -5.51 0.61
CA GLY A 264 22.53 -6.95 0.49
C GLY A 264 21.21 -7.44 1.06
N ARG A 265 20.24 -6.55 1.29
CA ARG A 265 18.88 -6.94 1.67
C ARG A 265 18.19 -7.58 0.46
N LYS A 266 17.35 -8.56 0.74
CA LYS A 266 16.67 -9.33 -0.30
C LYS A 266 15.15 -9.13 -0.28
N TRP A 267 14.57 -8.90 0.89
CA TRP A 267 13.13 -8.88 1.09
C TRP A 267 12.67 -7.61 1.80
N THR A 268 11.56 -7.04 1.33
CA THR A 268 10.82 -6.03 2.09
C THR A 268 9.40 -6.53 2.36
N VAL A 269 8.98 -6.43 3.62
CA VAL A 269 7.64 -6.83 4.07
C VAL A 269 6.81 -5.57 4.25
N ILE A 270 5.81 -5.37 3.39
CA ILE A 270 4.86 -4.27 3.54
C ILE A 270 3.61 -4.79 4.24
N PHE A 271 3.16 -4.10 5.29
CA PHE A 271 2.03 -4.48 6.12
C PHE A 271 1.26 -3.26 6.62
N GLN A 272 0.05 -3.49 7.15
CA GLN A 272 -0.84 -2.43 7.60
C GLN A 272 -0.99 -2.38 9.13
N ASP A 273 -1.42 -1.23 9.61
CA ASP A 273 -1.52 -0.82 11.02
C ASP A 273 -2.69 -1.43 11.80
N THR A 274 -3.40 -2.40 11.24
CA THR A 274 -4.64 -2.93 11.84
C THR A 274 -4.65 -4.43 12.07
N ASN A 275 -3.53 -5.12 11.78
CA ASN A 275 -3.44 -6.57 11.93
C ASN A 275 -2.29 -6.97 12.87
N PRO A 276 -2.56 -7.26 14.15
CA PRO A 276 -1.52 -7.63 15.11
C PRO A 276 -0.84 -8.96 14.81
N LEU A 277 -1.44 -9.81 13.98
CA LEU A 277 -0.87 -11.11 13.58
C LEU A 277 0.06 -11.02 12.35
N ALA A 278 0.38 -9.80 11.87
CA ALA A 278 1.16 -9.61 10.64
C ALA A 278 2.47 -10.41 10.59
N PHE A 279 3.11 -10.64 11.71
CA PHE A 279 4.42 -11.31 11.78
C PHE A 279 4.39 -12.74 12.36
N ARG A 280 3.23 -13.20 12.85
CA ARG A 280 3.12 -14.49 13.50
C ARG A 280 3.63 -15.66 12.64
N SER A 281 3.35 -15.63 11.34
CA SER A 281 3.76 -16.67 10.39
C SER A 281 4.82 -16.18 9.39
N LEU A 282 5.48 -15.05 9.66
CA LEU A 282 6.38 -14.41 8.70
C LEU A 282 7.52 -15.32 8.25
N CYS A 283 8.06 -16.15 9.14
CA CYS A 283 9.13 -17.08 8.78
C CYS A 283 8.68 -18.07 7.70
N ALA A 284 7.49 -18.66 7.84
CA ALA A 284 6.96 -19.56 6.81
C ALA A 284 6.71 -18.84 5.48
N ILE A 285 6.17 -17.60 5.53
CA ILE A 285 5.92 -16.76 4.35
C ILE A 285 7.23 -16.42 3.62
N LEU A 286 8.28 -16.06 4.35
CA LEU A 286 9.62 -15.81 3.79
C LEU A 286 10.23 -17.09 3.21
N GLY A 287 9.99 -18.23 3.84
CA GLY A 287 10.42 -19.54 3.33
C GLY A 287 9.79 -19.88 1.98
N VAL A 288 8.47 -19.65 1.85
CA VAL A 288 7.74 -19.79 0.58
C VAL A 288 8.31 -18.82 -0.47
N SER A 289 8.52 -17.55 -0.10
CA SER A 289 9.08 -16.54 -1.00
C SER A 289 10.45 -16.94 -1.51
N ALA A 290 11.32 -17.44 -0.63
CA ALA A 290 12.68 -17.85 -0.97
C ALA A 290 12.71 -19.13 -1.82
N MET A 291 11.86 -20.12 -1.52
CA MET A 291 11.81 -21.38 -2.25
C MET A 291 11.30 -21.22 -3.68
N ASN A 292 10.30 -20.36 -3.87
CA ASN A 292 9.71 -20.12 -5.18
C ASN A 292 10.41 -18.99 -5.96
N ASP A 293 11.35 -18.28 -5.33
CA ASP A 293 12.00 -17.08 -5.87
C ASP A 293 10.99 -16.02 -6.32
N PHE A 294 10.01 -15.72 -5.44
CA PHE A 294 8.97 -14.77 -5.75
C PHE A 294 9.50 -13.33 -5.76
N ALA A 295 9.21 -12.60 -6.83
CA ALA A 295 9.38 -11.15 -6.88
C ALA A 295 8.35 -10.41 -6.04
N MET A 296 7.14 -10.99 -5.92
CA MET A 296 6.08 -10.54 -5.02
C MET A 296 5.29 -11.74 -4.51
N ASN A 297 5.09 -11.80 -3.20
CA ASN A 297 4.30 -12.84 -2.53
C ASN A 297 3.22 -12.17 -1.67
N SER A 298 1.94 -12.35 -2.04
CA SER A 298 0.80 -11.85 -1.28
C SER A 298 0.42 -12.84 -0.18
N VAL A 299 0.28 -12.36 1.05
CA VAL A 299 -0.25 -13.19 2.14
C VAL A 299 -1.77 -13.23 2.05
N CYS A 300 -2.31 -14.44 2.08
CA CYS A 300 -3.71 -14.70 1.82
C CYS A 300 -4.34 -15.58 2.91
N VAL A 301 -5.67 -15.55 2.95
CA VAL A 301 -6.50 -16.40 3.80
C VAL A 301 -7.58 -17.08 2.95
N PRO A 302 -8.17 -18.21 3.40
CA PRO A 302 -9.37 -18.76 2.79
C PRO A 302 -10.47 -17.69 2.75
N ARG A 303 -11.10 -17.50 1.58
CA ARG A 303 -12.14 -16.50 1.34
C ARG A 303 -13.47 -17.18 1.05
N ILE A 304 -14.54 -16.70 1.68
CA ILE A 304 -15.90 -17.12 1.37
C ILE A 304 -16.36 -16.38 0.11
N PRO A 305 -17.06 -17.05 -0.85
CA PRO A 305 -17.62 -16.37 -2.01
C PRO A 305 -18.46 -15.15 -1.62
N GLY A 306 -18.27 -14.04 -2.33
CA GLY A 306 -18.97 -12.78 -2.05
C GLY A 306 -18.43 -11.98 -0.86
N GLU A 307 -17.43 -12.48 -0.14
CA GLU A 307 -16.79 -11.73 0.94
C GLU A 307 -16.15 -10.44 0.42
N ALA A 308 -16.37 -9.31 1.15
CA ALA A 308 -15.83 -7.99 0.82
C ALA A 308 -14.31 -7.90 1.04
N MET A 309 -13.58 -8.74 0.35
CA MET A 309 -12.12 -8.89 0.39
C MET A 309 -11.60 -9.09 -1.03
N GLY A 310 -10.54 -8.36 -1.41
CA GLY A 310 -9.86 -8.57 -2.68
C GLY A 310 -9.32 -9.99 -2.79
N ALA A 311 -9.32 -10.55 -3.98
CA ALA A 311 -8.87 -11.91 -4.23
C ALA A 311 -7.66 -11.94 -5.16
N ILE A 312 -6.75 -12.86 -4.94
CA ILE A 312 -5.65 -13.10 -5.87
C ILE A 312 -6.16 -13.99 -7.01
N ALA A 313 -6.01 -13.53 -8.24
CA ALA A 313 -6.32 -14.27 -9.45
C ALA A 313 -5.14 -14.23 -10.42
N LYS A 314 -4.98 -15.27 -11.23
CA LYS A 314 -4.08 -15.26 -12.37
C LYS A 314 -4.92 -14.90 -13.60
N LEU A 315 -4.61 -13.81 -14.25
CA LEU A 315 -5.30 -13.33 -15.44
C LEU A 315 -4.52 -13.73 -16.68
N ASP A 316 -5.11 -14.55 -17.53
CA ASP A 316 -4.60 -14.89 -18.86
C ASP A 316 -5.15 -13.88 -19.86
N ARG A 317 -4.27 -13.23 -20.63
CA ARG A 317 -4.63 -12.19 -21.60
C ARG A 317 -4.91 -12.72 -23.01
N GLY A 318 -4.80 -14.03 -23.21
CA GLY A 318 -5.04 -14.66 -24.52
C GLY A 318 -3.95 -14.44 -25.57
N ASP A 319 -2.94 -13.62 -25.27
CA ASP A 319 -1.76 -13.36 -26.11
C ASP A 319 -0.53 -14.19 -25.67
N GLY A 320 -0.74 -15.12 -24.74
CA GLY A 320 0.32 -15.92 -24.10
C GLY A 320 0.91 -15.26 -22.87
N SER A 321 0.55 -14.02 -22.56
CA SER A 321 0.94 -13.36 -21.32
C SER A 321 -0.08 -13.62 -20.21
N ASN A 322 0.41 -13.68 -18.97
CA ASN A 322 -0.43 -13.81 -17.80
C ASN A 322 0.10 -12.93 -16.67
N MET A 323 -0.78 -12.60 -15.71
CA MET A 323 -0.44 -11.77 -14.57
C MET A 323 -1.19 -12.26 -13.34
N THR A 324 -0.47 -12.54 -12.25
CA THR A 324 -1.08 -12.78 -10.95
C THR A 324 -1.26 -11.46 -10.22
N ILE A 325 -2.50 -11.12 -9.85
CA ILE A 325 -2.86 -9.81 -9.30
C ILE A 325 -4.00 -9.91 -8.31
N ASN A 326 -4.14 -8.90 -7.45
CA ASN A 326 -5.35 -8.69 -6.66
C ASN A 326 -6.48 -8.14 -7.54
N VAL A 327 -7.65 -8.78 -7.47
CA VAL A 327 -8.89 -8.29 -8.07
C VAL A 327 -9.83 -7.90 -6.94
N GLU A 328 -10.32 -6.68 -6.95
CA GLU A 328 -11.23 -6.20 -5.91
C GLU A 328 -12.57 -6.96 -5.97
N TYR A 329 -13.17 -7.21 -4.80
CA TYR A 329 -14.37 -8.05 -4.66
C TYR A 329 -15.55 -7.59 -5.53
N ASN A 330 -15.70 -6.29 -5.76
CA ASN A 330 -16.75 -5.73 -6.61
C ASN A 330 -16.53 -5.94 -8.12
N GLN A 331 -15.32 -6.31 -8.54
CA GLN A 331 -14.95 -6.64 -9.91
C GLN A 331 -14.88 -8.14 -10.14
N LEU A 332 -14.55 -8.91 -9.10
CA LEU A 332 -14.32 -10.35 -9.18
C LEU A 332 -15.54 -11.13 -9.64
N GLU A 333 -16.71 -10.87 -9.06
CA GLU A 333 -17.94 -11.54 -9.43
C GLU A 333 -18.27 -11.36 -10.92
N ALA A 334 -18.13 -10.14 -11.44
CA ALA A 334 -18.37 -9.86 -12.85
C ALA A 334 -17.36 -10.59 -13.76
N LEU A 335 -16.09 -10.62 -13.35
CA LEU A 335 -15.02 -11.29 -14.07
C LEU A 335 -15.22 -12.82 -14.11
N LEU A 336 -15.69 -13.42 -13.01
CA LEU A 336 -15.89 -14.86 -12.90
C LEU A 336 -17.20 -15.35 -13.55
N LYS A 337 -18.18 -14.49 -13.76
CA LYS A 337 -19.45 -14.85 -14.46
C LYS A 337 -19.22 -15.35 -15.88
N GLU A 338 -18.22 -14.85 -16.56
CA GLU A 338 -17.88 -15.24 -17.93
C GLU A 338 -17.05 -16.53 -18.00
N THR A 339 -16.70 -17.12 -16.84
CA THR A 339 -15.98 -18.40 -16.76
C THR A 339 -16.93 -19.59 -16.63
N PRO A 340 -16.45 -20.83 -16.83
CA PRO A 340 -17.24 -22.04 -16.57
C PRO A 340 -17.77 -22.15 -15.14
N LEU A 341 -17.19 -21.40 -14.18
CA LEU A 341 -17.65 -21.35 -12.79
C LEU A 341 -18.97 -20.59 -12.64
N GLY A 342 -19.29 -19.67 -13.56
CA GLY A 342 -20.52 -18.89 -13.54
C GLY A 342 -20.60 -17.83 -12.44
N GLY A 343 -19.52 -17.54 -11.77
CA GLY A 343 -19.42 -16.53 -10.68
C GLY A 343 -18.41 -16.90 -9.63
N ASP A 344 -18.39 -16.14 -8.54
CA ASP A 344 -17.57 -16.40 -7.36
C ASP A 344 -18.24 -17.48 -6.50
N VAL A 345 -17.87 -18.73 -6.72
CA VAL A 345 -18.49 -19.91 -6.09
C VAL A 345 -17.46 -20.66 -5.24
N ALA A 346 -17.96 -21.37 -4.21
CA ALA A 346 -17.12 -22.23 -3.38
C ALA A 346 -16.72 -23.50 -4.13
N ASP A 347 -15.50 -23.96 -3.87
CA ASP A 347 -15.05 -25.29 -4.22
C ASP A 347 -15.48 -26.34 -3.15
N GLU A 348 -14.96 -27.55 -3.25
CA GLU A 348 -15.22 -28.66 -2.32
C GLU A 348 -14.81 -28.37 -0.87
N THR A 349 -13.94 -27.39 -0.64
CA THR A 349 -13.52 -26.94 0.71
C THR A 349 -14.51 -25.98 1.36
N GLY A 350 -15.52 -25.50 0.62
CA GLY A 350 -16.46 -24.48 1.06
C GLY A 350 -15.94 -23.05 0.92
N PHE A 351 -14.73 -22.87 0.37
CA PHE A 351 -14.11 -21.56 0.11
C PHE A 351 -14.01 -21.28 -1.39
N SER A 352 -13.83 -20.01 -1.75
CA SER A 352 -13.48 -19.64 -3.11
C SER A 352 -12.09 -20.15 -3.49
N PRO A 353 -11.87 -20.67 -4.70
CA PRO A 353 -10.54 -21.06 -5.15
C PRO A 353 -9.58 -19.86 -5.31
N TYR A 354 -10.11 -18.63 -5.24
CA TYR A 354 -9.37 -17.37 -5.29
C TYR A 354 -9.12 -16.86 -3.87
N PRO A 355 -7.89 -16.99 -3.34
CA PRO A 355 -7.60 -16.67 -1.94
C PRO A 355 -7.73 -15.19 -1.65
N GLY A 356 -8.20 -14.87 -0.43
CA GLY A 356 -8.41 -13.49 0.02
C GLY A 356 -7.09 -12.80 0.41
N ASN A 357 -6.84 -11.64 -0.17
CA ASN A 357 -5.68 -10.82 0.12
C ASN A 357 -5.86 -10.05 1.43
N ILE A 358 -4.89 -10.18 2.34
CA ILE A 358 -4.91 -9.47 3.64
C ILE A 358 -3.99 -8.24 3.69
N ASN A 359 -3.49 -7.81 2.54
CA ASN A 359 -2.60 -6.64 2.42
C ASN A 359 -1.31 -6.73 3.26
N ILE A 360 -0.78 -7.93 3.41
CA ILE A 360 0.60 -8.17 3.81
C ILE A 360 1.30 -8.72 2.57
N VAL A 361 2.39 -8.08 2.16
CA VAL A 361 3.06 -8.42 0.91
C VAL A 361 4.56 -8.47 1.13
N VAL A 362 5.21 -9.54 0.66
CA VAL A 362 6.66 -9.66 0.64
C VAL A 362 7.15 -9.38 -0.79
N PHE A 363 8.01 -8.40 -0.93
CA PHE A 363 8.64 -8.04 -2.20
C PHE A 363 10.10 -8.47 -2.24
N GLY A 364 10.54 -8.99 -3.36
CA GLY A 364 11.95 -9.11 -3.70
C GLY A 364 12.51 -7.72 -4.00
N ILE A 365 13.48 -7.25 -3.20
CA ILE A 365 14.05 -5.90 -3.31
C ILE A 365 14.62 -5.60 -4.70
N PRO A 366 15.35 -6.52 -5.39
CA PRO A 366 15.85 -6.23 -6.74
C PRO A 366 14.73 -5.92 -7.75
N CYS A 367 13.61 -6.65 -7.70
CA CYS A 367 12.46 -6.36 -8.55
C CYS A 367 11.81 -5.03 -8.16
N LEU A 368 11.62 -4.81 -6.86
CA LEU A 368 11.05 -3.56 -6.34
C LEU A 368 11.87 -2.34 -6.77
N ALA A 369 13.19 -2.37 -6.56
CA ALA A 369 14.10 -1.28 -6.94
C ALA A 369 14.04 -0.97 -8.42
N ARG A 370 14.14 -2.01 -9.26
CA ARG A 370 14.06 -1.88 -10.72
C ARG A 370 12.74 -1.29 -11.20
N CYS A 371 11.62 -1.80 -10.70
CA CYS A 371 10.29 -1.35 -11.13
C CYS A 371 10.03 0.11 -10.72
N LEU A 372 10.39 0.47 -9.48
CA LEU A 372 10.19 1.83 -8.99
C LEU A 372 11.12 2.84 -9.67
N GLU A 373 12.34 2.46 -9.99
CA GLU A 373 13.25 3.29 -10.80
C GLU A 373 12.66 3.57 -12.18
N ALA A 374 12.13 2.55 -12.86
CA ALA A 374 11.55 2.68 -14.19
C ALA A 374 10.30 3.57 -14.23
N THR A 375 9.53 3.65 -13.13
CA THR A 375 8.27 4.40 -13.07
C THR A 375 8.37 5.71 -12.27
N GLY A 376 9.53 6.00 -11.68
CA GLY A 376 9.68 7.12 -10.74
C GLY A 376 8.85 6.93 -9.47
N GLY A 377 8.64 5.68 -9.05
CA GLY A 377 7.88 5.30 -7.85
C GLY A 377 6.37 5.19 -8.07
N ILE A 378 5.85 5.50 -9.26
CA ILE A 378 4.40 5.44 -9.53
C ILE A 378 3.96 4.00 -9.78
N VAL A 379 2.98 3.55 -9.03
CA VAL A 379 2.20 2.34 -9.32
C VAL A 379 0.95 2.73 -10.11
N PRO A 380 0.34 1.82 -10.88
CA PRO A 380 -0.87 2.11 -11.64
C PRO A 380 -1.98 2.69 -10.77
N GLU A 381 -2.49 3.84 -11.22
CA GLU A 381 -3.58 4.57 -10.59
C GLU A 381 -4.92 4.15 -11.19
N PHE A 382 -5.99 4.43 -10.48
CA PHE A 382 -7.37 4.28 -10.96
C PHE A 382 -8.25 5.43 -10.46
N VAL A 383 -9.45 5.53 -11.00
CA VAL A 383 -10.47 6.48 -10.55
C VAL A 383 -11.75 5.73 -10.19
N ASN A 384 -12.47 6.25 -9.19
CA ASN A 384 -13.77 5.73 -8.79
C ASN A 384 -14.80 6.87 -8.70
N PRO A 385 -15.15 7.50 -9.83
CA PRO A 385 -16.08 8.63 -9.85
C PRO A 385 -17.49 8.15 -9.49
N LYS A 386 -18.16 8.90 -8.59
CA LYS A 386 -19.58 8.75 -8.33
C LYS A 386 -20.33 9.70 -9.23
N TRP A 387 -20.85 9.19 -10.36
CA TRP A 387 -21.56 9.97 -11.35
C TRP A 387 -22.88 10.52 -10.80
N ALA A 388 -23.18 11.79 -11.10
CA ALA A 388 -24.43 12.44 -10.76
C ALA A 388 -25.48 12.28 -11.86
N ASP A 389 -25.04 12.12 -13.11
CA ASP A 389 -25.87 11.98 -14.31
C ASP A 389 -25.57 10.66 -15.04
N GLN A 390 -26.52 10.24 -15.88
CA GLN A 390 -26.41 9.01 -16.70
C GLN A 390 -25.38 9.14 -17.83
N GLU A 391 -25.15 10.34 -18.29
CA GLU A 391 -24.20 10.66 -19.36
C GLU A 391 -22.74 10.71 -18.85
N ARG A 392 -22.57 10.56 -17.54
CA ARG A 392 -21.26 10.52 -16.87
C ARG A 392 -20.40 11.76 -17.13
N ASN A 393 -21.01 12.95 -17.02
CA ASN A 393 -20.32 14.23 -17.18
C ASN A 393 -19.95 14.87 -15.84
N THR A 394 -20.81 14.72 -14.82
CA THR A 394 -20.67 15.38 -13.53
C THR A 394 -20.57 14.37 -12.39
N PHE A 395 -19.88 14.77 -11.32
CA PHE A 395 -19.71 13.93 -10.13
C PHE A 395 -20.65 14.38 -9.00
N LYS A 396 -21.15 13.41 -8.24
CA LYS A 396 -21.87 13.69 -6.97
C LYS A 396 -20.98 14.36 -5.92
N ALA A 397 -19.68 14.07 -5.95
CA ALA A 397 -18.67 14.65 -5.09
C ALA A 397 -17.33 14.60 -5.80
N ALA A 398 -16.46 15.58 -5.52
CA ALA A 398 -15.10 15.59 -6.08
C ALA A 398 -14.37 14.27 -5.81
N THR A 399 -13.72 13.74 -6.83
CA THR A 399 -12.94 12.52 -6.80
C THR A 399 -11.43 12.80 -6.83
N ARG A 400 -10.59 11.81 -6.98
CA ARG A 400 -9.14 11.93 -7.19
C ARG A 400 -8.62 10.67 -7.88
N LEU A 401 -7.37 10.66 -8.29
CA LEU A 401 -6.66 9.42 -8.57
C LEU A 401 -6.43 8.66 -7.27
N GLU A 402 -6.52 7.35 -7.35
CA GLU A 402 -6.25 6.42 -6.24
C GLU A 402 -5.21 5.41 -6.68
N CYS A 403 -4.39 4.94 -5.73
CA CYS A 403 -3.42 3.88 -5.96
C CYS A 403 -3.42 2.86 -4.83
N MET A 404 -3.12 1.62 -5.18
CA MET A 404 -3.06 0.50 -4.24
C MET A 404 -1.71 -0.20 -4.31
N MET A 405 -1.13 -0.57 -3.16
CA MET A 405 0.17 -1.21 -3.11
C MET A 405 0.18 -2.60 -3.77
N GLN A 406 -0.96 -3.29 -3.79
CA GLN A 406 -1.13 -4.60 -4.42
C GLN A 406 -1.25 -4.54 -5.96
N ASP A 407 -1.29 -3.34 -6.56
CA ASP A 407 -1.27 -3.16 -8.01
C ASP A 407 0.13 -3.24 -8.63
N PHE A 408 1.16 -3.41 -7.81
CA PHE A 408 2.56 -3.53 -8.22
C PHE A 408 2.81 -4.62 -9.29
N PRO A 409 2.11 -5.77 -9.36
CA PRO A 409 2.33 -6.76 -10.42
C PRO A 409 2.16 -6.22 -11.84
N LYS A 410 1.40 -5.13 -12.01
CA LYS A 410 1.25 -4.45 -13.32
C LYS A 410 2.56 -3.84 -13.83
N LEU A 411 3.58 -3.71 -12.96
CA LEU A 411 4.93 -3.21 -13.29
C LEU A 411 5.94 -4.34 -13.50
N CYS A 412 5.59 -5.56 -13.13
CA CYS A 412 6.45 -6.72 -13.22
C CYS A 412 6.62 -7.16 -14.67
N ARG A 413 7.78 -7.74 -14.97
CA ARG A 413 8.05 -8.39 -16.25
C ARG A 413 7.47 -9.80 -16.26
N PRO A 414 7.29 -10.43 -17.42
CA PRO A 414 6.78 -11.80 -17.51
C PRO A 414 7.61 -12.84 -16.74
N GLU A 415 8.92 -12.62 -16.60
CA GLU A 415 9.85 -13.49 -15.86
C GLU A 415 9.80 -13.29 -14.34
N ASP A 416 9.25 -12.18 -13.86
CA ASP A 416 9.10 -11.90 -12.43
C ASP A 416 7.98 -12.77 -11.85
N LYS A 417 8.35 -13.68 -10.98
CA LYS A 417 7.38 -14.61 -10.39
C LYS A 417 6.54 -13.91 -9.31
N VAL A 418 5.26 -13.80 -9.56
CA VAL A 418 4.28 -13.29 -8.60
C VAL A 418 3.40 -14.42 -8.10
N GLY A 419 3.30 -14.58 -6.79
CA GLY A 419 2.54 -15.66 -6.17
C GLY A 419 1.87 -15.24 -4.87
N PHE A 420 1.42 -16.24 -4.11
CA PHE A 420 0.81 -16.04 -2.80
C PHE A 420 1.21 -17.14 -1.80
N THR A 421 1.05 -16.80 -0.52
CA THR A 421 1.07 -17.76 0.58
C THR A 421 -0.26 -17.69 1.32
N GLN A 422 -1.04 -18.75 1.31
CA GLN A 422 -2.30 -18.83 2.06
C GLN A 422 -2.08 -19.55 3.39
N LEU A 423 -2.60 -18.94 4.46
CA LEU A 423 -2.62 -19.49 5.82
C LEU A 423 -4.03 -19.43 6.38
N ASP A 424 -4.34 -20.22 7.39
CA ASP A 424 -5.57 -20.06 8.14
C ASP A 424 -5.66 -18.67 8.78
N ARG A 425 -6.86 -18.08 8.85
CA ARG A 425 -7.08 -16.74 9.41
C ARG A 425 -6.46 -16.57 10.78
N ILE A 426 -6.64 -17.53 11.66
CA ILE A 426 -6.10 -17.51 13.03
C ILE A 426 -4.57 -17.38 13.07
N MET A 427 -3.89 -17.73 12.00
CA MET A 427 -2.43 -17.69 11.92
C MET A 427 -1.89 -16.33 11.47
N CYS A 428 -2.65 -15.54 10.72
CA CYS A 428 -2.11 -14.34 10.08
C CYS A 428 -3.07 -13.16 9.97
N PHE A 429 -4.37 -13.32 10.28
CA PHE A 429 -5.35 -12.28 10.02
C PHE A 429 -6.39 -12.14 11.13
N THR A 430 -6.33 -11.01 11.83
CA THR A 430 -7.37 -10.51 12.73
C THR A 430 -7.38 -8.99 12.65
N CYS A 431 -8.08 -8.48 11.65
CA CYS A 431 -8.03 -7.06 11.26
C CYS A 431 -9.04 -6.24 12.07
N VAL A 432 -8.58 -5.15 12.67
CA VAL A 432 -9.43 -4.19 13.38
C VAL A 432 -9.87 -3.08 12.44
N LYS A 433 -11.15 -3.07 12.05
CA LYS A 433 -11.72 -2.09 11.10
C LYS A 433 -12.88 -1.29 11.67
N ASP A 434 -13.64 -1.86 12.58
CA ASP A 434 -14.86 -1.30 13.13
C ASP A 434 -14.79 -1.19 14.66
N ASN A 435 -15.57 -0.29 15.23
CA ASN A 435 -15.77 -0.25 16.68
C ASN A 435 -16.55 -1.48 17.15
N VAL A 436 -16.48 -1.78 18.46
CA VAL A 436 -17.09 -2.98 19.07
C VAL A 436 -18.59 -3.12 18.74
N LYS A 437 -19.36 -2.00 18.72
CA LYS A 437 -20.81 -2.05 18.45
C LYS A 437 -21.12 -2.43 17.00
N ASP A 438 -20.33 -1.94 16.07
CA ASP A 438 -20.54 -2.22 14.64
C ASP A 438 -19.97 -3.59 14.25
N ALA A 439 -18.83 -4.00 14.82
CA ALA A 439 -18.24 -5.30 14.61
C ALA A 439 -19.12 -6.44 15.16
N ALA A 440 -19.82 -6.22 16.26
CA ALA A 440 -20.76 -7.22 16.81
C ALA A 440 -21.93 -7.57 15.86
N LYS A 441 -22.23 -6.69 14.90
CA LYS A 441 -23.26 -6.92 13.87
C LYS A 441 -22.72 -7.67 12.63
N LYS A 442 -21.42 -7.78 12.50
CA LYS A 442 -20.73 -8.35 11.33
C LYS A 442 -20.04 -9.66 11.71
N CYS A 443 -18.74 -9.60 11.85
CA CYS A 443 -17.88 -10.71 12.12
C CYS A 443 -16.95 -10.36 13.30
N PRO A 444 -16.83 -11.21 14.33
CA PRO A 444 -16.04 -10.91 15.52
C PRO A 444 -14.58 -10.51 15.23
N HIS A 445 -13.99 -11.04 14.15
CA HIS A 445 -12.60 -10.72 13.79
C HIS A 445 -12.40 -9.34 13.15
N ASP A 446 -13.45 -8.53 13.02
CA ASP A 446 -13.36 -7.16 12.49
C ASP A 446 -13.28 -6.09 13.59
N CYS A 447 -13.17 -6.45 14.85
CA CYS A 447 -13.10 -5.52 15.97
C CYS A 447 -11.87 -5.74 16.85
N ALA A 448 -11.57 -4.76 17.71
CA ALA A 448 -10.44 -4.82 18.65
C ALA A 448 -10.52 -6.03 19.59
N LEU A 449 -11.74 -6.37 20.05
CA LEU A 449 -11.95 -7.52 20.92
C LEU A 449 -11.57 -8.84 20.23
N SER A 450 -11.91 -9.00 18.95
CA SER A 450 -11.54 -10.18 18.18
C SER A 450 -10.05 -10.22 17.85
N ALA A 451 -9.39 -9.07 17.75
CA ALA A 451 -7.96 -8.99 17.53
C ALA A 451 -7.16 -9.52 18.73
N GLU A 452 -7.70 -9.39 19.93
CA GLU A 452 -7.11 -9.98 21.15
C GLU A 452 -7.35 -11.50 21.23
N ALA A 453 -8.55 -11.95 20.92
CA ALA A 453 -8.91 -13.37 20.93
C ALA A 453 -8.17 -14.17 19.84
#